data_8e978fcb965b680c6973a4c3d0f8b607
#
_entry.id   8e978fcb965b680c6973a4c3d0f8b607
#
_cell.length_a   1.000
_cell.length_b   1.000
_cell.length_c   1.000
_cell.angle_alpha   90.00
_cell.angle_beta   90.00
_cell.angle_gamma   90.00
#
_symmetry.space_group_name_H-M   'P 1'
#
loop_
_entity.id
_entity.type
_entity.pdbx_description
1 polymer ?
#
loop_
_entity_poly.entity_id
_entity_poly.type
_entity_poly.pdbx_seq_one_letter_code
_entity_poly.pdbx_strand_id
1 'polypeptide(L)'
;MAKPTLAPKSQGMDPRLYCDYARLVRLQAQAESFSLLPHLKAGSVLSGRHNSLFRGRGLNFEELRHYQLGDDIRNLDWKVTMRTGKPHVRSYTEEKDRNVIVCVDQRSTMFFASTQVMKSVVAAEIAAMCGWRVLKDGDRVGFVIASPQALFHSKAQRSQNDLLAQLKRLAKANQSLNVDSRNSEKVTFSQWIELIKRMKLKQSTLIFISDWSDCEEHHLDHLKQLQQHNDVLAVMVSDPLEQTLPDDLAKIEMGGW
;
A
#
# COMPACT_ATOMS: atom_id res chain seq x y z
N MET A 1 -11.08 54.95 -21.71
CA MET A 1 -11.51 54.06 -20.60
C MET A 1 -11.21 52.63 -21.03
N ALA A 2 -10.12 52.04 -20.52
CA ALA A 2 -9.76 50.68 -20.80
C ALA A 2 -10.49 49.72 -19.86
N LYS A 3 -11.15 48.68 -20.39
CA LYS A 3 -11.79 47.63 -19.61
C LYS A 3 -10.70 46.82 -18.89
N PRO A 4 -10.84 46.48 -17.61
CA PRO A 4 -9.92 45.60 -16.93
C PRO A 4 -10.04 44.20 -17.51
N THR A 5 -8.96 43.68 -18.09
CA THR A 5 -8.80 42.30 -18.49
C THR A 5 -8.75 41.45 -17.23
N LEU A 6 -9.82 40.72 -16.95
CA LEU A 6 -9.85 39.71 -15.90
C LEU A 6 -8.82 38.64 -16.26
N ALA A 7 -7.79 38.48 -15.42
CA ALA A 7 -6.86 37.35 -15.49
C ALA A 7 -7.65 36.03 -15.42
N PRO A 8 -7.31 35.02 -16.22
CA PRO A 8 -8.00 33.74 -16.18
C PRO A 8 -7.84 33.17 -14.77
N LYS A 9 -8.96 32.96 -14.07
CA LYS A 9 -9.01 32.13 -12.87
C LYS A 9 -8.38 30.80 -13.22
N SER A 10 -7.38 30.37 -12.47
CA SER A 10 -6.86 29.01 -12.56
C SER A 10 -8.05 28.05 -12.47
N GLN A 11 -8.42 27.44 -13.60
CA GLN A 11 -9.43 26.38 -13.60
C GLN A 11 -8.83 25.25 -12.77
N GLY A 12 -9.25 25.11 -11.52
CA GLY A 12 -8.91 23.97 -10.69
C GLY A 12 -9.37 22.71 -11.42
N MET A 13 -8.47 21.72 -11.53
CA MET A 13 -8.81 20.40 -12.10
C MET A 13 -10.04 19.85 -11.35
N ASP A 14 -10.99 19.26 -12.09
CA ASP A 14 -12.16 18.62 -11.48
C ASP A 14 -11.70 17.51 -10.51
N PRO A 15 -12.03 17.60 -9.23
CA PRO A 15 -11.57 16.65 -8.21
C PRO A 15 -12.16 15.24 -8.38
N ARG A 16 -13.14 15.08 -9.28
CA ARG A 16 -13.70 13.76 -9.64
C ARG A 16 -12.86 13.05 -10.69
N LEU A 17 -12.22 13.83 -11.56
CA LEU A 17 -11.38 13.30 -12.64
C LEU A 17 -9.91 13.16 -12.21
N TYR A 18 -9.43 14.08 -11.38
CA TYR A 18 -8.03 14.18 -11.00
C TYR A 18 -7.84 14.39 -9.51
N CYS A 19 -6.77 13.83 -9.02
CA CYS A 19 -6.34 13.98 -7.65
C CYS A 19 -5.17 14.97 -7.55
N ASP A 20 -5.31 16.02 -6.73
CA ASP A 20 -4.22 16.95 -6.46
C ASP A 20 -3.39 16.51 -5.25
N TYR A 21 -2.16 17.03 -5.18
CA TYR A 21 -1.25 16.75 -4.09
C TYR A 21 -1.81 17.17 -2.71
N ALA A 22 -2.47 18.34 -2.64
CA ALA A 22 -3.02 18.85 -1.39
C ALA A 22 -4.14 17.94 -0.84
N ARG A 23 -4.94 17.33 -1.75
CA ARG A 23 -5.96 16.33 -1.38
C ARG A 23 -5.31 15.12 -0.74
N LEU A 24 -4.26 14.54 -1.34
CA LEU A 24 -3.54 13.37 -0.81
C LEU A 24 -2.89 13.66 0.55
N VAL A 25 -2.39 14.88 0.76
CA VAL A 25 -1.83 15.29 2.05
C VAL A 25 -2.92 15.39 3.13
N ARG A 26 -4.09 15.96 2.81
CA ARG A 26 -5.22 16.09 3.75
C ARG A 26 -5.75 14.75 4.24
N LEU A 27 -5.58 13.66 3.49
CA LEU A 27 -5.96 12.30 3.89
C LEU A 27 -5.19 11.79 5.12
N GLN A 28 -4.12 12.46 5.55
CA GLN A 28 -3.41 12.14 6.78
C GLN A 28 -4.35 12.04 7.99
N ALA A 29 -5.28 12.98 8.13
CA ALA A 29 -6.25 12.99 9.22
C ALA A 29 -7.22 11.79 9.17
N GLN A 30 -7.63 11.37 7.97
CA GLN A 30 -8.53 10.23 7.77
C GLN A 30 -7.81 8.88 7.94
N ALA A 31 -6.52 8.82 7.65
CA ALA A 31 -5.70 7.63 7.84
C ALA A 31 -5.63 7.18 9.30
N GLU A 32 -6.00 8.03 10.26
CA GLU A 32 -6.06 7.69 11.67
C GLU A 32 -7.13 6.65 12.00
N SER A 33 -8.28 6.74 11.36
CA SER A 33 -9.38 5.78 11.51
C SER A 33 -9.28 4.59 10.56
N PHE A 34 -8.40 4.67 9.55
CA PHE A 34 -8.20 3.63 8.56
C PHE A 34 -7.33 2.50 9.13
N SER A 35 -7.83 1.28 9.13
CA SER A 35 -7.10 0.10 9.62
C SER A 35 -6.91 -0.93 8.51
N LEU A 36 -5.67 -1.14 8.11
CA LEU A 36 -5.25 -2.27 7.28
C LEU A 36 -5.01 -3.54 8.12
N LEU A 37 -4.98 -3.38 9.45
CA LEU A 37 -4.51 -4.37 10.42
C LEU A 37 -5.31 -5.68 10.50
N PRO A 38 -6.64 -5.76 10.30
CA PRO A 38 -7.34 -7.03 10.41
C PRO A 38 -6.81 -8.07 9.41
N HIS A 39 -6.51 -7.63 8.18
CA HIS A 39 -6.01 -8.51 7.13
C HIS A 39 -4.50 -8.80 7.25
N LEU A 40 -3.70 -7.81 7.69
CA LEU A 40 -2.26 -7.98 7.90
C LEU A 40 -1.93 -8.84 9.12
N LYS A 41 -2.77 -8.81 10.17
CA LYS A 41 -2.58 -9.67 11.36
C LYS A 41 -2.99 -11.12 11.11
N ALA A 42 -3.98 -11.37 10.26
CA ALA A 42 -4.41 -12.73 9.94
C ALA A 42 -3.38 -13.49 9.08
N GLY A 43 -2.62 -12.77 8.21
CA GLY A 43 -1.54 -13.34 7.39
C GLY A 43 -0.18 -13.42 8.08
N SER A 44 0.00 -12.70 9.17
CA SER A 44 1.27 -12.54 9.88
C SER A 44 1.64 -13.74 10.78
N VAL A 45 1.39 -14.97 10.32
CA VAL A 45 1.99 -16.16 10.94
C VAL A 45 3.52 -16.14 10.78
N LEU A 46 4.04 -15.47 9.74
CA LEU A 46 5.49 -15.24 9.53
C LEU A 46 6.04 -14.02 10.29
N SER A 47 5.20 -13.08 10.67
CA SER A 47 5.51 -11.92 11.51
C SER A 47 5.00 -12.14 12.93
N GLY A 48 5.04 -13.40 13.40
CA GLY A 48 4.80 -13.69 14.80
C GLY A 48 5.78 -12.89 15.64
N ARG A 49 5.30 -12.27 16.74
CA ARG A 49 6.17 -11.82 17.82
C ARG A 49 7.06 -13.02 18.19
N HIS A 50 8.23 -13.09 17.58
CA HIS A 50 9.22 -14.05 18.03
C HIS A 50 9.68 -13.52 19.37
N ASN A 51 9.24 -14.17 20.44
CA ASN A 51 9.83 -13.98 21.75
C ASN A 51 11.30 -14.36 21.59
N SER A 52 12.16 -13.37 21.40
CA SER A 52 13.59 -13.59 21.33
C SER A 52 14.11 -13.76 22.75
N LEU A 53 14.63 -14.93 23.06
CA LEU A 53 15.34 -15.21 24.29
C LEU A 53 16.74 -14.58 24.31
N PHE A 54 17.16 -13.90 23.24
CA PHE A 54 18.50 -13.34 23.11
C PHE A 54 18.47 -11.82 23.26
N ARG A 55 19.41 -11.31 24.07
CA ARG A 55 19.64 -9.85 24.23
C ARG A 55 20.42 -9.35 23.01
N GLY A 56 19.82 -8.42 22.23
CA GLY A 56 20.44 -7.82 21.05
C GLY A 56 19.98 -6.38 20.84
N ARG A 57 20.57 -5.70 19.85
CA ARG A 57 20.21 -4.34 19.47
C ARG A 57 18.81 -4.37 18.81
N GLY A 58 17.84 -3.58 19.32
CA GLY A 58 16.47 -3.55 18.81
C GLY A 58 15.48 -4.45 19.58
N LEU A 59 15.86 -4.98 20.73
CA LEU A 59 14.96 -5.75 21.60
C LEU A 59 14.40 -4.86 22.70
N ASN A 60 13.09 -4.71 22.75
CA ASN A 60 12.40 -4.05 23.85
C ASN A 60 12.04 -5.06 24.94
N PHE A 61 12.23 -4.67 26.21
CA PHE A 61 11.75 -5.46 27.33
C PHE A 61 10.21 -5.56 27.25
N GLU A 62 9.68 -6.78 27.21
CA GLU A 62 8.24 -7.02 27.16
C GLU A 62 7.68 -7.28 28.55
N GLU A 63 8.13 -8.34 29.19
CA GLU A 63 7.64 -8.72 30.53
C GLU A 63 8.64 -9.58 31.31
N LEU A 64 8.36 -9.70 32.60
CA LEU A 64 8.96 -10.72 33.46
C LEU A 64 7.99 -11.89 33.60
N ARG A 65 8.34 -13.05 33.12
CA ARG A 65 7.53 -14.27 33.28
C ARG A 65 8.25 -15.32 34.08
N HIS A 66 7.49 -16.29 34.60
CA HIS A 66 8.09 -17.44 35.25
C HIS A 66 8.93 -18.26 34.30
N TYR A 67 10.07 -18.75 34.78
CA TYR A 67 10.94 -19.68 34.08
C TYR A 67 10.16 -20.95 33.71
N GLN A 68 10.31 -21.40 32.48
CA GLN A 68 9.80 -22.68 31.99
C GLN A 68 10.99 -23.57 31.55
N LEU A 69 10.78 -24.89 31.62
CA LEU A 69 11.82 -25.83 31.21
C LEU A 69 12.16 -25.60 29.73
N GLY A 70 13.44 -25.31 29.44
CA GLY A 70 13.92 -24.95 28.10
C GLY A 70 14.26 -23.48 27.92
N ASP A 71 13.93 -22.61 28.88
CA ASP A 71 14.36 -21.22 28.85
C ASP A 71 15.86 -21.09 29.10
N ASP A 72 16.48 -20.09 28.45
CA ASP A 72 17.91 -19.81 28.66
C ASP A 72 18.14 -19.16 30.03
N ILE A 73 18.87 -19.83 30.89
CA ILE A 73 19.24 -19.42 32.25
C ILE A 73 19.94 -18.04 32.27
N ARG A 74 20.60 -17.65 31.16
CA ARG A 74 21.28 -16.33 31.04
C ARG A 74 20.30 -15.14 31.07
N ASN A 75 19.03 -15.39 30.79
CA ASN A 75 17.98 -14.38 30.82
C ASN A 75 17.25 -14.31 32.16
N LEU A 76 17.68 -15.07 33.16
CA LEU A 76 17.14 -15.04 34.53
C LEU A 76 17.37 -13.65 35.16
N ASP A 77 16.28 -13.07 35.67
CA ASP A 77 16.38 -11.89 36.53
C ASP A 77 16.64 -12.32 37.96
N TRP A 78 17.91 -12.39 38.32
CA TRP A 78 18.31 -12.82 39.66
C TRP A 78 17.74 -11.94 40.78
N LYS A 79 17.57 -10.62 40.51
CA LYS A 79 17.03 -9.67 41.48
C LYS A 79 15.57 -9.97 41.82
N VAL A 80 14.75 -10.25 40.80
CA VAL A 80 13.35 -10.62 40.98
C VAL A 80 13.22 -12.03 41.55
N THR A 81 14.02 -12.96 41.04
CA THR A 81 14.05 -14.35 41.52
C THR A 81 14.37 -14.43 43.00
N MET A 82 15.36 -13.70 43.52
CA MET A 82 15.70 -13.65 44.94
C MET A 82 14.58 -13.05 45.79
N ARG A 83 13.87 -12.04 45.25
CA ARG A 83 12.78 -11.38 45.99
C ARG A 83 11.52 -12.22 46.07
N THR A 84 11.21 -12.96 44.99
CA THR A 84 9.96 -13.74 44.89
C THR A 84 10.11 -15.21 45.30
N GLY A 85 11.34 -15.71 45.41
CA GLY A 85 11.65 -17.13 45.63
C GLY A 85 11.35 -18.05 44.44
N LYS A 86 10.95 -17.50 43.31
CA LYS A 86 10.63 -18.24 42.10
C LYS A 86 11.46 -17.71 40.90
N PRO A 87 12.02 -18.58 40.07
CA PRO A 87 12.82 -18.13 38.93
C PRO A 87 11.99 -17.35 37.89
N HIS A 88 12.45 -16.16 37.55
CA HIS A 88 11.83 -15.29 36.52
C HIS A 88 12.83 -15.02 35.41
N VAL A 89 12.34 -15.06 34.17
CA VAL A 89 13.10 -14.71 32.96
C VAL A 89 12.56 -13.42 32.37
N ARG A 90 13.47 -12.63 31.81
CA ARG A 90 13.13 -11.45 31.01
C ARG A 90 12.77 -11.88 29.62
N SER A 91 11.55 -11.59 29.19
CA SER A 91 11.10 -11.72 27.79
C SER A 91 11.36 -10.41 27.06
N TYR A 92 11.86 -10.51 25.86
CA TYR A 92 12.12 -9.38 24.97
C TYR A 92 11.37 -9.58 23.67
N THR A 93 10.76 -8.51 23.17
CA THR A 93 10.15 -8.49 21.84
C THR A 93 11.07 -7.79 20.87
N GLU A 94 11.38 -8.43 19.76
CA GLU A 94 12.08 -7.78 18.66
C GLU A 94 11.11 -6.88 17.89
N GLU A 95 11.27 -5.57 18.04
CA GLU A 95 10.52 -4.60 17.26
C GLU A 95 11.22 -4.44 15.91
N LYS A 96 10.76 -5.20 14.90
CA LYS A 96 11.22 -5.05 13.52
C LYS A 96 10.32 -4.06 12.81
N ASP A 97 10.90 -2.94 12.36
CA ASP A 97 10.25 -2.05 11.41
C ASP A 97 9.81 -2.88 10.18
N ARG A 98 8.54 -2.84 9.84
CA ARG A 98 8.04 -3.50 8.63
C ARG A 98 8.35 -2.64 7.42
N ASN A 99 8.70 -3.28 6.32
CA ASN A 99 8.77 -2.62 5.03
C ASN A 99 7.45 -2.83 4.31
N VAL A 100 6.73 -1.75 4.05
CA VAL A 100 5.47 -1.78 3.29
C VAL A 100 5.69 -1.10 1.96
N ILE A 101 5.37 -1.78 0.86
CA ILE A 101 5.44 -1.25 -0.50
C ILE A 101 4.02 -1.13 -1.03
N VAL A 102 3.59 0.10 -1.27
CA VAL A 102 2.30 0.41 -1.88
C VAL A 102 2.48 0.42 -3.40
N CYS A 103 1.91 -0.58 -4.06
CA CYS A 103 1.93 -0.75 -5.51
C CYS A 103 0.62 -0.22 -6.06
N VAL A 104 0.62 0.98 -6.65
CA VAL A 104 -0.59 1.66 -7.12
C VAL A 104 -0.61 1.77 -8.63
N ASP A 105 -1.73 1.34 -9.20
CA ASP A 105 -2.00 1.41 -10.63
C ASP A 105 -2.57 2.78 -11.01
N GLN A 106 -1.91 3.44 -11.93
CA GLN A 106 -2.31 4.69 -12.56
C GLN A 106 -2.17 4.55 -14.08
N ARG A 107 -2.37 3.34 -14.64
CA ARG A 107 -2.38 3.09 -16.07
C ARG A 107 -3.72 3.50 -16.68
N SER A 108 -3.81 3.43 -17.99
CA SER A 108 -4.97 3.95 -18.75
C SER A 108 -6.30 3.31 -18.37
N THR A 109 -6.31 2.01 -18.01
CA THR A 109 -7.51 1.27 -17.58
C THR A 109 -8.14 1.86 -16.32
N MET A 110 -7.32 2.50 -15.47
CA MET A 110 -7.78 3.17 -14.26
C MET A 110 -8.44 4.52 -14.52
N PHE A 111 -8.29 5.10 -15.73
CA PHE A 111 -8.94 6.35 -16.11
C PHE A 111 -10.36 6.08 -16.65
N PHE A 112 -11.21 5.54 -15.78
CA PHE A 112 -12.58 5.18 -16.08
C PHE A 112 -13.49 5.45 -14.87
N ALA A 113 -14.72 5.92 -15.15
CA ALA A 113 -15.80 6.03 -14.18
C ALA A 113 -17.15 6.00 -14.89
N SER A 114 -18.09 5.21 -14.40
CA SER A 114 -19.52 5.32 -14.71
C SER A 114 -20.30 6.12 -13.67
N THR A 115 -19.66 6.39 -12.53
CA THR A 115 -20.22 7.16 -11.41
C THR A 115 -19.49 8.50 -11.23
N GLN A 116 -19.35 8.95 -9.98
CA GLN A 116 -18.87 10.31 -9.70
C GLN A 116 -17.36 10.50 -9.76
N VAL A 117 -16.56 9.45 -9.55
CA VAL A 117 -15.11 9.56 -9.33
C VAL A 117 -14.36 8.49 -10.12
N MET A 118 -13.27 8.89 -10.80
CA MET A 118 -12.41 7.98 -11.56
C MET A 118 -11.75 6.92 -10.66
N LYS A 119 -11.64 5.66 -11.13
CA LYS A 119 -10.93 4.59 -10.43
C LYS A 119 -9.50 5.01 -10.05
N SER A 120 -8.80 5.74 -10.93
CA SER A 120 -7.46 6.25 -10.68
C SER A 120 -7.37 7.19 -9.48
N VAL A 121 -8.40 8.04 -9.27
CA VAL A 121 -8.49 8.93 -8.10
C VAL A 121 -8.70 8.13 -6.83
N VAL A 122 -9.63 7.17 -6.85
CA VAL A 122 -9.90 6.27 -5.71
C VAL A 122 -8.64 5.48 -5.33
N ALA A 123 -7.93 4.92 -6.32
CA ALA A 123 -6.69 4.18 -6.09
C ALA A 123 -5.59 5.08 -5.48
N ALA A 124 -5.47 6.33 -5.96
CA ALA A 124 -4.51 7.28 -5.41
C ALA A 124 -4.81 7.66 -3.96
N GLU A 125 -6.08 7.82 -3.61
CA GLU A 125 -6.51 8.12 -2.24
C GLU A 125 -6.26 6.94 -1.29
N ILE A 126 -6.62 5.73 -1.70
CA ILE A 126 -6.34 4.51 -0.92
C ILE A 126 -4.83 4.38 -0.70
N ALA A 127 -4.01 4.59 -1.75
CA ALA A 127 -2.56 4.51 -1.65
C ALA A 127 -1.99 5.56 -0.67
N ALA A 128 -2.52 6.78 -0.69
CA ALA A 128 -2.12 7.84 0.26
C ALA A 128 -2.51 7.48 1.69
N MET A 129 -3.72 6.99 1.92
CA MET A 129 -4.17 6.56 3.25
C MET A 129 -3.31 5.41 3.79
N CYS A 130 -2.96 4.42 2.94
CA CYS A 130 -2.03 3.36 3.30
C CYS A 130 -0.66 3.94 3.71
N GLY A 131 -0.11 4.87 2.90
CA GLY A 131 1.18 5.50 3.18
C GLY A 131 1.19 6.25 4.52
N TRP A 132 0.19 7.06 4.78
CA TRP A 132 0.04 7.80 6.04
C TRP A 132 -0.14 6.86 7.23
N ARG A 133 -0.94 5.80 7.08
CA ARG A 133 -1.17 4.83 8.14
C ARG A 133 0.11 4.08 8.51
N VAL A 134 0.84 3.58 7.52
CA VAL A 134 2.11 2.86 7.72
C VAL A 134 3.13 3.74 8.43
N LEU A 135 3.26 5.01 8.01
CA LEU A 135 4.17 5.95 8.64
C LEU A 135 3.79 6.26 10.09
N LYS A 136 2.48 6.39 10.36
CA LYS A 136 1.96 6.60 11.73
C LYS A 136 2.25 5.42 12.63
N ASP A 137 2.12 4.19 12.13
CA ASP A 137 2.44 2.97 12.88
C ASP A 137 3.96 2.80 13.12
N GLY A 138 4.78 3.72 12.61
CA GLY A 138 6.22 3.71 12.77
C GLY A 138 6.96 2.79 11.79
N ASP A 139 6.25 2.23 10.82
CA ASP A 139 6.81 1.36 9.79
C ASP A 139 7.41 2.15 8.62
N ARG A 140 8.12 1.46 7.73
CA ARG A 140 8.75 2.04 6.55
C ARG A 140 7.83 1.87 5.35
N VAL A 141 7.57 2.94 4.61
CA VAL A 141 6.74 2.93 3.42
C VAL A 141 7.52 3.29 2.17
N GLY A 142 7.33 2.51 1.11
CA GLY A 142 7.79 2.78 -0.25
C GLY A 142 6.63 2.67 -1.23
N PHE A 143 6.83 3.20 -2.43
CA PHE A 143 5.82 3.19 -3.48
C PHE A 143 6.35 2.58 -4.78
N VAL A 144 5.48 1.87 -5.48
CA VAL A 144 5.62 1.52 -6.89
C VAL A 144 4.41 2.06 -7.61
N ILE A 145 4.60 3.06 -8.46
CA ILE A 145 3.55 3.74 -9.21
C ILE A 145 3.65 3.31 -10.67
N ALA A 146 2.63 2.64 -11.19
CA ALA A 146 2.53 2.30 -12.59
C ALA A 146 1.71 3.38 -13.31
N SER A 147 2.34 4.15 -14.19
CA SER A 147 1.67 5.11 -15.08
C SER A 147 1.72 4.61 -16.52
N PRO A 148 0.95 5.17 -17.48
CA PRO A 148 0.96 4.72 -18.86
C PRO A 148 2.35 4.77 -19.53
N GLN A 149 3.20 5.70 -19.09
CA GLN A 149 4.49 5.97 -19.71
C GLN A 149 5.68 5.39 -19.00
N ALA A 150 5.58 5.19 -17.67
CA ALA A 150 6.73 4.82 -16.84
C ALA A 150 6.31 4.14 -15.53
N LEU A 151 7.23 3.32 -15.03
CA LEU A 151 7.19 2.75 -13.69
C LEU A 151 8.09 3.57 -12.78
N PHE A 152 7.54 4.04 -11.66
CA PHE A 152 8.30 4.72 -10.62
C PHE A 152 8.35 3.86 -9.38
N HIS A 153 9.50 3.75 -8.75
CA HIS A 153 9.63 3.05 -7.49
C HIS A 153 10.47 3.85 -6.49
N SER A 154 10.20 3.63 -5.21
CA SER A 154 10.98 4.17 -4.10
C SER A 154 11.28 3.07 -3.08
N LYS A 155 12.41 3.23 -2.39
CA LYS A 155 12.72 2.38 -1.24
C LYS A 155 11.77 2.72 -0.07
N ALA A 156 11.49 1.72 0.76
CA ALA A 156 10.73 1.93 1.99
C ALA A 156 11.56 2.76 2.99
N GLN A 157 11.01 3.90 3.41
CA GLN A 157 11.63 4.85 4.34
C GLN A 157 10.65 5.23 5.46
N ARG A 158 11.20 5.51 6.64
CA ARG A 158 10.44 6.04 7.78
C ARG A 158 10.60 7.56 7.82
N SER A 159 10.14 8.23 6.77
CA SER A 159 10.34 9.67 6.58
C SER A 159 9.08 10.30 5.98
N GLN A 160 8.54 11.29 6.66
CA GLN A 160 7.41 12.05 6.16
C GLN A 160 7.76 12.80 4.87
N ASN A 161 8.98 13.33 4.75
CA ASN A 161 9.40 14.04 3.55
C ASN A 161 9.46 13.13 2.33
N ASP A 162 9.91 11.86 2.52
CA ASP A 162 9.92 10.88 1.44
C ASP A 162 8.50 10.49 1.05
N LEU A 163 7.59 10.29 2.02
CA LEU A 163 6.18 10.05 1.72
C LEU A 163 5.56 11.21 0.93
N LEU A 164 5.77 12.45 1.36
CA LEU A 164 5.27 13.63 0.66
C LEU A 164 5.80 13.71 -0.79
N ALA A 165 7.07 13.36 -1.00
CA ALA A 165 7.64 13.29 -2.35
C ALA A 165 6.95 12.21 -3.22
N GLN A 166 6.61 11.04 -2.64
CA GLN A 166 5.89 9.99 -3.35
C GLN A 166 4.43 10.42 -3.66
N LEU A 167 3.74 11.05 -2.71
CA LEU A 167 2.39 11.57 -2.94
C LEU A 167 2.37 12.65 -4.03
N LYS A 168 3.41 13.49 -4.12
CA LYS A 168 3.56 14.45 -5.21
C LYS A 168 3.74 13.77 -6.57
N ARG A 169 4.52 12.68 -6.62
CA ARG A 169 4.68 11.87 -7.83
C ARG A 169 3.39 11.18 -8.23
N LEU A 170 2.66 10.62 -7.25
CA LEU A 170 1.38 9.98 -7.46
C LEU A 170 0.34 10.97 -8.02
N ALA A 171 0.22 12.15 -7.43
CA ALA A 171 -0.65 13.21 -7.96
C ALA A 171 -0.29 13.59 -9.40
N LYS A 172 1.02 13.71 -9.70
CA LYS A 172 1.47 14.01 -11.08
C LYS A 172 1.14 12.89 -12.06
N ALA A 173 1.31 11.62 -11.66
CA ALA A 173 0.94 10.47 -12.49
C ALA A 173 -0.57 10.44 -12.77
N ASN A 174 -1.40 10.69 -11.74
CA ASN A 174 -2.84 10.78 -11.88
C ASN A 174 -3.27 11.93 -12.83
N GLN A 175 -2.69 13.11 -12.66
CA GLN A 175 -3.00 14.29 -13.49
C GLN A 175 -2.52 14.18 -14.94
N SER A 176 -1.60 13.26 -15.24
CA SER A 176 -1.15 13.00 -16.61
C SER A 176 -2.08 12.08 -17.40
N LEU A 177 -3.05 11.45 -16.73
CA LEU A 177 -4.05 10.59 -17.37
C LEU A 177 -5.03 11.41 -18.20
N ASN A 178 -5.37 10.88 -19.36
CA ASN A 178 -6.39 11.44 -20.25
C ASN A 178 -6.99 10.31 -21.11
N VAL A 179 -7.97 10.64 -21.93
CA VAL A 179 -8.68 9.68 -22.79
C VAL A 179 -7.73 8.99 -23.77
N ASP A 180 -6.69 9.69 -24.24
CA ASP A 180 -5.72 9.18 -25.20
C ASP A 180 -4.59 8.37 -24.56
N SER A 181 -4.55 8.29 -23.24
CA SER A 181 -3.50 7.56 -22.49
C SER A 181 -3.38 6.11 -22.95
N ARG A 182 -4.50 5.47 -23.32
CA ARG A 182 -4.53 4.09 -23.81
C ARG A 182 -3.74 3.90 -25.11
N ASN A 183 -3.79 4.87 -26.01
CA ASN A 183 -3.08 4.82 -27.31
C ASN A 183 -1.56 4.98 -27.16
N SER A 184 -1.13 5.58 -26.06
CA SER A 184 0.27 5.87 -25.76
C SER A 184 0.86 5.00 -24.65
N GLU A 185 0.13 3.98 -24.19
CA GLU A 185 0.54 3.13 -23.08
C GLU A 185 1.74 2.27 -23.44
N LYS A 186 2.77 2.35 -22.60
CA LYS A 186 4.02 1.59 -22.74
C LYS A 186 4.24 0.60 -21.60
N VAL A 187 3.51 0.79 -20.49
CA VAL A 187 3.67 -0.01 -19.28
C VAL A 187 2.59 -1.08 -19.21
N THR A 188 3.01 -2.33 -19.28
CA THR A 188 2.13 -3.50 -19.11
C THR A 188 2.12 -3.98 -17.67
N PHE A 189 1.10 -4.77 -17.29
CA PHE A 189 1.03 -5.43 -15.99
C PHE A 189 2.24 -6.36 -15.77
N SER A 190 2.67 -7.08 -16.79
CA SER A 190 3.87 -7.93 -16.76
C SER A 190 5.12 -7.15 -16.38
N GLN A 191 5.34 -5.98 -16.97
CA GLN A 191 6.50 -5.12 -16.65
C GLN A 191 6.44 -4.61 -15.20
N TRP A 192 5.24 -4.32 -14.71
CA TRP A 192 5.04 -3.90 -13.32
C TRP A 192 5.40 -5.02 -12.35
N ILE A 193 4.89 -6.23 -12.55
CA ILE A 193 5.23 -7.41 -11.73
C ILE A 193 6.73 -7.71 -11.82
N GLU A 194 7.32 -7.65 -13.01
CA GLU A 194 8.75 -7.90 -13.21
C GLU A 194 9.63 -6.90 -12.44
N LEU A 195 9.26 -5.62 -12.41
CA LEU A 195 9.95 -4.63 -11.58
C LEU A 195 9.94 -5.05 -10.11
N ILE A 196 8.77 -5.45 -9.58
CA ILE A 196 8.63 -5.85 -8.18
C ILE A 196 9.47 -7.10 -7.87
N LYS A 197 9.52 -8.07 -8.77
CA LYS A 197 10.40 -9.26 -8.65
C LYS A 197 11.88 -8.86 -8.57
N ARG A 198 12.32 -7.89 -9.41
CA ARG A 198 13.69 -7.38 -9.40
C ARG A 198 14.06 -6.66 -8.12
N MET A 199 13.11 -6.13 -7.39
CA MET A 199 13.36 -5.50 -6.08
C MET A 199 13.79 -6.52 -5.01
N LYS A 200 13.61 -7.84 -5.24
CA LYS A 200 14.00 -8.95 -4.36
C LYS A 200 13.56 -8.74 -2.91
N LEU A 201 12.34 -8.27 -2.73
CA LEU A 201 11.76 -7.98 -1.43
C LEU A 201 11.59 -9.26 -0.61
N LYS A 202 11.90 -9.15 0.68
CA LYS A 202 11.71 -10.23 1.67
C LYS A 202 11.20 -9.63 2.97
N GLN A 203 10.32 -10.37 3.66
CA GLN A 203 9.73 -9.95 4.93
C GLN A 203 9.09 -8.55 4.83
N SER A 204 8.46 -8.28 3.70
CA SER A 204 7.82 -7.01 3.38
C SER A 204 6.33 -7.23 3.15
N THR A 205 5.52 -6.20 3.34
CA THR A 205 4.11 -6.21 2.97
C THR A 205 3.96 -5.48 1.64
N LEU A 206 3.36 -6.14 0.67
CA LEU A 206 3.06 -5.59 -0.66
C LEU A 206 1.56 -5.32 -0.75
N ILE A 207 1.17 -4.07 -0.99
CA ILE A 207 -0.23 -3.69 -1.15
C ILE A 207 -0.44 -3.28 -2.60
N PHE A 208 -1.11 -4.14 -3.37
CA PHE A 208 -1.46 -3.86 -4.76
C PHE A 208 -2.83 -3.21 -4.83
N ILE A 209 -2.92 -2.08 -5.52
CA ILE A 209 -4.17 -1.33 -5.72
C ILE A 209 -4.36 -1.15 -7.23
N SER A 210 -5.29 -1.90 -7.83
CA SER A 210 -5.51 -1.96 -9.28
C SER A 210 -6.94 -2.41 -9.58
N ASP A 211 -7.39 -2.26 -10.81
CA ASP A 211 -8.63 -2.88 -11.33
C ASP A 211 -8.41 -4.32 -11.81
N TRP A 212 -7.15 -4.77 -11.92
CA TRP A 212 -6.76 -6.12 -12.32
C TRP A 212 -7.24 -6.52 -13.73
N SER A 213 -7.65 -5.57 -14.57
CA SER A 213 -8.30 -5.82 -15.86
C SER A 213 -7.44 -6.59 -16.85
N ASP A 214 -6.12 -6.43 -16.80
CA ASP A 214 -5.14 -7.10 -17.65
C ASP A 214 -4.26 -8.12 -16.88
N CYS A 215 -4.78 -8.61 -15.74
CA CYS A 215 -4.12 -9.64 -14.95
C CYS A 215 -4.46 -11.03 -15.52
N GLU A 216 -3.45 -11.73 -16.02
CA GLU A 216 -3.54 -13.09 -16.54
C GLU A 216 -3.09 -14.13 -15.49
N GLU A 217 -3.35 -15.40 -15.74
CA GLU A 217 -3.03 -16.49 -14.79
C GLU A 217 -1.55 -16.55 -14.43
N HIS A 218 -0.65 -16.34 -15.40
CA HIS A 218 0.79 -16.31 -15.16
C HIS A 218 1.23 -15.18 -14.21
N HIS A 219 0.50 -14.06 -14.17
CA HIS A 219 0.74 -12.98 -13.20
C HIS A 219 0.38 -13.41 -11.78
N LEU A 220 -0.72 -14.17 -11.63
CA LEU A 220 -1.13 -14.73 -10.32
C LEU A 220 -0.06 -15.69 -9.78
N ASP A 221 0.55 -16.49 -10.63
CA ASP A 221 1.64 -17.38 -10.19
C ASP A 221 2.87 -16.59 -9.72
N HIS A 222 3.18 -15.49 -10.37
CA HIS A 222 4.23 -14.58 -9.87
C HIS A 222 3.87 -13.96 -8.52
N LEU A 223 2.62 -13.57 -8.30
CA LEU A 223 2.16 -13.06 -7.00
C LEU A 223 2.23 -14.13 -5.91
N LYS A 224 1.86 -15.38 -6.21
CA LYS A 224 2.04 -16.52 -5.29
C LYS A 224 3.51 -16.74 -4.93
N GLN A 225 4.44 -16.58 -5.88
CA GLN A 225 5.88 -16.66 -5.60
C GLN A 225 6.33 -15.53 -4.65
N LEU A 226 5.86 -14.30 -4.87
CA LEU A 226 6.15 -13.19 -3.96
C LEU A 226 5.60 -13.44 -2.55
N GLN A 227 4.43 -14.07 -2.45
CA GLN A 227 3.77 -14.40 -1.18
C GLN A 227 4.56 -15.42 -0.34
N GLN A 228 5.44 -16.23 -0.94
CA GLN A 228 6.28 -17.17 -0.20
C GLN A 228 7.21 -16.49 0.82
N HIS A 229 7.60 -15.23 0.56
CA HIS A 229 8.55 -14.49 1.39
C HIS A 229 8.03 -13.13 1.87
N ASN A 230 6.81 -12.75 1.49
CA ASN A 230 6.21 -11.46 1.77
C ASN A 230 4.71 -11.62 2.02
N ASP A 231 4.12 -10.66 2.73
CA ASP A 231 2.68 -10.54 2.81
C ASP A 231 2.17 -9.80 1.56
N VAL A 232 1.20 -10.36 0.85
CA VAL A 232 0.62 -9.74 -0.35
C VAL A 232 -0.85 -9.47 -0.11
N LEU A 233 -1.23 -8.20 -0.20
CA LEU A 233 -2.60 -7.71 -0.12
C LEU A 233 -3.01 -7.15 -1.48
N ALA A 234 -4.08 -7.70 -2.06
CA ALA A 234 -4.69 -7.22 -3.29
C ALA A 234 -5.93 -6.40 -2.98
N VAL A 235 -5.95 -5.15 -3.43
CA VAL A 235 -7.09 -4.24 -3.34
C VAL A 235 -7.62 -4.03 -4.75
N MET A 236 -8.85 -4.52 -4.98
CA MET A 236 -9.54 -4.32 -6.25
C MET A 236 -10.30 -2.99 -6.23
N VAL A 237 -10.07 -2.17 -7.24
CA VAL A 237 -10.82 -0.95 -7.50
C VAL A 237 -11.68 -1.18 -8.74
N SER A 238 -12.96 -1.36 -8.55
CA SER A 238 -13.92 -1.63 -9.63
C SER A 238 -14.96 -0.52 -9.73
N ASP A 239 -15.45 -0.31 -10.94
CA ASP A 239 -16.59 0.57 -11.20
C ASP A 239 -17.89 -0.26 -11.20
N PRO A 240 -19.04 0.28 -10.74
CA PRO A 240 -20.31 -0.46 -10.75
C PRO A 240 -20.70 -1.01 -12.13
N LEU A 241 -20.37 -0.28 -13.20
CA LEU A 241 -20.66 -0.74 -14.57
C LEU A 241 -19.84 -2.00 -14.97
N GLU A 242 -18.67 -2.19 -14.36
CA GLU A 242 -17.85 -3.39 -14.60
C GLU A 242 -18.40 -4.63 -13.89
N GLN A 243 -19.24 -4.45 -12.87
CA GLN A 243 -19.86 -5.55 -12.11
C GLN A 243 -21.21 -5.97 -12.66
N THR A 244 -22.00 -5.01 -13.13
CA THR A 244 -23.35 -5.26 -13.65
C THR A 244 -23.56 -4.43 -14.90
N LEU A 245 -23.67 -5.10 -16.06
CA LEU A 245 -24.10 -4.41 -17.27
C LEU A 245 -25.53 -3.90 -17.07
N PRO A 246 -25.83 -2.63 -17.41
CA PRO A 246 -27.20 -2.14 -17.43
C PRO A 246 -28.07 -3.01 -18.33
N ASP A 247 -29.30 -3.33 -17.89
CA ASP A 247 -30.24 -4.20 -18.62
C ASP A 247 -30.48 -3.75 -20.07
N ASP A 248 -30.33 -2.48 -20.35
CA ASP A 248 -30.47 -1.91 -21.70
C ASP A 248 -29.29 -2.27 -22.63
N LEU A 249 -28.06 -2.41 -22.09
CA LEU A 249 -26.89 -2.84 -22.86
C LEU A 249 -26.86 -4.35 -23.07
N ALA A 250 -27.35 -5.13 -22.11
CA ALA A 250 -27.46 -6.58 -22.26
C ALA A 250 -28.44 -6.99 -23.39
N LYS A 251 -29.41 -6.12 -23.74
CA LYS A 251 -30.34 -6.33 -24.86
C LYS A 251 -29.71 -6.02 -26.23
N ILE A 252 -28.68 -5.20 -26.28
CA ILE A 252 -28.00 -4.84 -27.55
C ILE A 252 -27.10 -5.97 -28.03
N GLU A 253 -26.44 -6.70 -27.13
CA GLU A 253 -25.57 -7.83 -27.53
C GLU A 253 -26.36 -9.07 -27.97
N MET A 254 -27.61 -9.26 -27.55
CA MET A 254 -28.44 -10.39 -27.98
C MET A 254 -29.24 -10.18 -29.27
N GLY A 255 -29.16 -8.99 -29.88
CA GLY A 255 -29.88 -8.60 -31.10
C GLY A 255 -29.11 -8.67 -32.42
N GLY A 256 -27.88 -9.15 -32.40
CA GLY A 256 -27.02 -9.10 -33.58
C GLY A 256 -26.32 -10.43 -33.90
N TRP A 257 -27.08 -11.42 -34.38
CA TRP A 257 -26.62 -12.50 -35.29
C TRP A 257 -27.84 -13.15 -35.95
#